data_c431d553bc61fef8a4c18e9e4ba40a27
#
_entry.id   c431d553bc61fef8a4c18e9e4ba40a27
#
_cell.length_a   1.000
_cell.length_b   1.000
_cell.length_c   1.000
_cell.angle_alpha   90.00
_cell.angle_beta   90.00
_cell.angle_gamma   90.00
#
_symmetry.space_group_name_H-M   'P 1'
#
loop_
_entity.id
_entity.type
_entity.pdbx_description
1 polymer ?
#
loop_
_entity_poly.entity_id
_entity_poly.type
_entity_poly.pdbx_seq_one_letter_code
_entity_poly.pdbx_strand_id
1 'polypeptide(L)'
;MDLGIDGRVALVLGASRGLGRAVAEALGREGVRVALAARSVDELEAAAAGIGGETAVVGVDTGDAEAVAALPERVAAALGPVEILVLNTGGPPGGAALEADLEAWTEAYRSLVLAPVILAERCVPGMRERGWGRIVSISSTSIREPIPNLTLSNANRAATAGFLATLAREVAADGVTVNTIATGRFATERLASLHGSIEAAEEQARADVPAARLGRPEEYGDLVAFVCSERAAYLTGTAIPLDGGLTRSS
;
A
#
# COMPACT_ATOMS: atom_id res chain seq x y z
N MET A 1 9.63 -2.04 20.96
CA MET A 1 9.92 -3.41 20.47
C MET A 1 10.89 -3.25 19.32
N ASP A 2 12.01 -3.97 19.32
CA ASP A 2 12.89 -3.97 18.15
C ASP A 2 12.23 -4.79 17.03
N LEU A 3 11.99 -4.16 15.88
CA LEU A 3 11.36 -4.78 14.70
C LEU A 3 12.36 -5.54 13.82
N GLY A 4 13.67 -5.35 13.99
CA GLY A 4 14.72 -6.01 13.22
C GLY A 4 14.77 -5.61 11.74
N ILE A 5 14.37 -4.37 11.41
CA ILE A 5 14.34 -3.85 10.03
C ILE A 5 15.23 -2.62 9.81
N ASP A 6 16.02 -2.25 10.80
CA ASP A 6 16.99 -1.16 10.67
C ASP A 6 17.95 -1.37 9.50
N GLY A 7 18.22 -0.33 8.74
CA GLY A 7 19.08 -0.37 7.55
C GLY A 7 18.49 -1.06 6.30
N ARG A 8 17.32 -1.68 6.37
CA ARG A 8 16.62 -2.24 5.21
C ARG A 8 16.21 -1.14 4.23
N VAL A 9 15.99 -1.51 2.96
CA VAL A 9 15.54 -0.58 1.91
C VAL A 9 14.07 -0.83 1.59
N ALA A 10 13.25 0.20 1.76
CA ALA A 10 11.82 0.17 1.39
C ALA A 10 11.53 1.01 0.15
N LEU A 11 10.71 0.48 -0.75
CA LEU A 11 10.01 1.25 -1.79
C LEU A 11 8.54 1.39 -1.39
N VAL A 12 8.10 2.62 -1.17
CA VAL A 12 6.71 2.94 -0.79
C VAL A 12 6.04 3.72 -1.91
N LEU A 13 5.05 3.10 -2.57
CA LEU A 13 4.23 3.77 -3.57
C LEU A 13 3.18 4.67 -2.91
N GLY A 14 2.78 5.75 -3.63
CA GLY A 14 1.77 6.70 -3.15
C GLY A 14 2.17 7.37 -1.83
N ALA A 15 3.48 7.61 -1.64
CA ALA A 15 4.06 8.08 -0.39
C ALA A 15 4.01 9.60 -0.19
N SER A 16 3.46 10.37 -1.14
CA SER A 16 3.38 11.84 -1.02
C SER A 16 2.42 12.31 0.08
N ARG A 17 1.37 11.50 0.39
CA ARG A 17 0.33 11.86 1.37
C ARG A 17 -0.42 10.64 1.91
N GLY A 18 -1.29 10.87 2.89
CA GLY A 18 -2.21 9.87 3.43
C GLY A 18 -1.51 8.63 3.99
N LEU A 19 -2.06 7.45 3.71
CA LEU A 19 -1.56 6.20 4.28
C LEU A 19 -0.15 5.81 3.80
N GLY A 20 0.15 6.06 2.52
CA GLY A 20 1.50 5.79 2.00
C GLY A 20 2.57 6.61 2.71
N ARG A 21 2.29 7.90 2.95
CA ARG A 21 3.18 8.77 3.72
C ARG A 21 3.33 8.28 5.16
N ALA A 22 2.22 7.95 5.84
CA ALA A 22 2.28 7.46 7.20
C ALA A 22 3.08 6.15 7.34
N VAL A 23 3.00 5.26 6.32
CA VAL A 23 3.84 4.05 6.26
C VAL A 23 5.32 4.41 6.07
N ALA A 24 5.63 5.35 5.16
CA ALA A 24 7.01 5.80 4.94
C ALA A 24 7.62 6.41 6.22
N GLU A 25 6.85 7.24 6.93
CA GLU A 25 7.24 7.83 8.21
C GLU A 25 7.44 6.75 9.30
N ALA A 26 6.56 5.75 9.37
CA ALA A 26 6.69 4.65 10.34
C ALA A 26 7.92 3.79 10.08
N LEU A 27 8.18 3.42 8.82
CA LEU A 27 9.38 2.68 8.44
C LEU A 27 10.66 3.48 8.71
N GLY A 28 10.66 4.79 8.41
CA GLY A 28 11.80 5.66 8.71
C GLY A 28 12.10 5.78 10.21
N ARG A 29 11.08 5.79 11.08
CA ARG A 29 11.26 5.74 12.55
C ARG A 29 11.95 4.45 13.03
N GLU A 30 11.80 3.37 12.28
CA GLU A 30 12.46 2.07 12.55
C GLU A 30 13.83 1.93 11.86
N GLY A 31 14.40 3.03 11.36
CA GLY A 31 15.72 3.04 10.72
C GLY A 31 15.77 2.50 9.29
N VAL A 32 14.62 2.28 8.66
CA VAL A 32 14.54 1.85 7.26
C VAL A 32 14.91 3.00 6.33
N ARG A 33 15.72 2.73 5.31
CA ARG A 33 16.02 3.64 4.20
C ARG A 33 14.84 3.65 3.23
N VAL A 34 14.17 4.79 3.06
CA VAL A 34 12.87 4.83 2.39
C VAL A 34 12.93 5.54 1.04
N ALA A 35 12.63 4.82 -0.03
CA ALA A 35 12.32 5.40 -1.33
C ALA A 35 10.82 5.72 -1.41
N LEU A 36 10.51 7.01 -1.55
CA LEU A 36 9.15 7.51 -1.69
C LEU A 36 8.82 7.64 -3.19
N ALA A 37 7.74 7.03 -3.64
CA ALA A 37 7.34 7.06 -5.04
C ALA A 37 5.89 7.52 -5.21
N ALA A 38 5.67 8.55 -6.06
CA ALA A 38 4.36 9.06 -6.47
C ALA A 38 4.53 9.99 -7.69
N ARG A 39 3.43 10.56 -8.20
CA ARG A 39 3.46 11.46 -9.37
C ARG A 39 4.07 12.82 -9.07
N SER A 40 3.73 13.41 -7.92
CA SER A 40 4.19 14.76 -7.53
C SER A 40 5.52 14.68 -6.78
N VAL A 41 6.60 15.10 -7.43
CA VAL A 41 7.94 15.12 -6.84
C VAL A 41 8.01 16.12 -5.69
N ASP A 42 7.42 17.31 -5.84
CA ASP A 42 7.44 18.37 -4.81
C ASP A 42 6.76 17.89 -3.50
N GLU A 43 5.61 17.20 -3.63
CA GLU A 43 4.94 16.60 -2.47
C GLU A 43 5.76 15.47 -1.83
N LEU A 44 6.49 14.70 -2.64
CA LEU A 44 7.38 13.65 -2.13
C LEU A 44 8.58 14.24 -1.38
N GLU A 45 9.18 15.32 -1.89
CA GLU A 45 10.27 16.02 -1.22
C GLU A 45 9.82 16.60 0.13
N ALA A 46 8.63 17.21 0.15
CA ALA A 46 8.04 17.69 1.40
C ALA A 46 7.74 16.56 2.39
N ALA A 47 7.31 15.39 1.92
CA ALA A 47 7.11 14.22 2.77
C ALA A 47 8.44 13.66 3.28
N ALA A 48 9.45 13.52 2.42
CA ALA A 48 10.78 13.00 2.76
C ALA A 48 11.48 13.85 3.82
N ALA A 49 11.31 15.17 3.78
CA ALA A 49 11.90 16.08 4.77
C ALA A 49 11.43 15.81 6.22
N GLY A 50 10.27 15.17 6.40
CA GLY A 50 9.73 14.78 7.71
C GLY A 50 10.16 13.38 8.19
N ILE A 51 10.86 12.61 7.35
CA ILE A 51 11.28 11.24 7.66
C ILE A 51 12.73 11.27 8.16
N GLY A 52 12.95 10.67 9.32
CA GLY A 52 14.32 10.47 9.82
C GLY A 52 15.06 9.41 9.00
N GLY A 53 16.38 9.62 8.80
CA GLY A 53 17.22 8.67 8.08
C GLY A 53 17.37 8.96 6.58
N GLU A 54 17.85 7.96 5.83
CA GLU A 54 18.16 8.09 4.42
C GLU A 54 16.91 7.92 3.56
N THR A 55 16.63 8.88 2.70
CA THR A 55 15.46 8.85 1.81
C THR A 55 15.84 9.11 0.36
N ALA A 56 15.05 8.58 -0.57
CA ALA A 56 15.10 8.91 -1.98
C ALA A 56 13.71 9.24 -2.50
N VAL A 57 13.62 10.17 -3.46
CA VAL A 57 12.36 10.57 -4.09
C VAL A 57 12.34 10.13 -5.55
N VAL A 58 11.28 9.44 -5.96
CA VAL A 58 11.14 8.90 -7.31
C VAL A 58 9.78 9.26 -7.90
N GLY A 59 9.75 10.20 -8.86
CA GLY A 59 8.55 10.51 -9.64
C GLY A 59 8.14 9.32 -10.52
N VAL A 60 6.88 8.86 -10.39
CA VAL A 60 6.31 7.77 -11.19
C VAL A 60 4.79 7.88 -11.29
N ASP A 61 4.27 7.60 -12.48
CA ASP A 61 2.85 7.28 -12.68
C ASP A 61 2.69 5.75 -12.70
N THR A 62 1.86 5.22 -11.83
CA THR A 62 1.59 3.77 -11.76
C THR A 62 0.77 3.24 -12.94
N GLY A 63 0.23 4.12 -13.79
CA GLY A 63 -0.37 3.77 -15.07
C GLY A 63 0.64 3.52 -16.20
N ASP A 64 1.88 3.97 -16.02
CA ASP A 64 2.99 3.77 -16.95
C ASP A 64 3.81 2.52 -16.57
N ALA A 65 3.61 1.45 -17.32
CA ALA A 65 4.24 0.16 -17.05
C ALA A 65 5.77 0.19 -17.18
N GLU A 66 6.33 0.98 -18.11
CA GLU A 66 7.77 1.10 -18.30
C GLU A 66 8.42 1.86 -17.15
N ALA A 67 7.81 2.97 -16.74
CA ALA A 67 8.25 3.73 -15.59
C ALA A 67 8.18 2.91 -14.28
N VAL A 68 7.12 2.11 -14.10
CA VAL A 68 6.97 1.19 -12.97
C VAL A 68 8.05 0.10 -12.99
N ALA A 69 8.34 -0.49 -14.15
CA ALA A 69 9.35 -1.54 -14.29
C ALA A 69 10.77 -1.04 -13.97
N ALA A 70 11.05 0.23 -14.21
CA ALA A 70 12.35 0.85 -13.92
C ALA A 70 12.53 1.28 -12.45
N LEU A 71 11.43 1.33 -11.65
CA LEU A 71 11.49 1.83 -10.27
C LEU A 71 12.50 1.09 -9.38
N PRO A 72 12.51 -0.26 -9.32
CA PRO A 72 13.42 -0.97 -8.41
C PRO A 72 14.91 -0.69 -8.72
N GLU A 73 15.27 -0.53 -9.98
CA GLU A 73 16.64 -0.19 -10.39
C GLU A 73 17.01 1.24 -10.00
N ARG A 74 16.08 2.20 -10.14
CA ARG A 74 16.26 3.59 -9.69
C ARG A 74 16.45 3.67 -8.18
N VAL A 75 15.67 2.89 -7.41
CA VAL A 75 15.82 2.79 -5.96
C VAL A 75 17.16 2.14 -5.61
N ALA A 76 17.52 1.06 -6.30
CA ALA A 76 18.77 0.36 -6.05
C ALA A 76 20.00 1.24 -6.27
N ALA A 77 19.96 2.13 -7.26
CA ALA A 77 21.03 3.09 -7.52
C ALA A 77 21.18 4.16 -6.42
N ALA A 78 20.09 4.51 -5.72
CA ALA A 78 20.08 5.54 -4.67
C ALA A 78 20.32 4.97 -3.28
N LEU A 79 19.61 3.89 -2.91
CA LEU A 79 19.56 3.36 -1.54
C LEU A 79 20.01 1.89 -1.41
N GLY A 80 20.11 1.18 -2.51
CA GLY A 80 20.35 -0.26 -2.52
C GLY A 80 19.10 -1.08 -2.91
N PRO A 81 19.23 -2.40 -2.99
CA PRO A 81 18.16 -3.27 -3.50
C PRO A 81 16.91 -3.20 -2.62
N VAL A 82 15.73 -3.18 -3.26
CA VAL A 82 14.45 -3.17 -2.54
C VAL A 82 14.27 -4.47 -1.76
N GLU A 83 14.04 -4.35 -0.46
CA GLU A 83 13.80 -5.44 0.46
C GLU A 83 12.37 -5.40 1.04
N ILE A 84 11.81 -4.19 1.18
CA ILE A 84 10.42 -3.95 1.59
C ILE A 84 9.71 -3.24 0.44
N LEU A 85 8.61 -3.84 -0.05
CA LEU A 85 7.79 -3.29 -1.12
C LEU A 85 6.38 -2.98 -0.60
N VAL A 86 6.04 -1.70 -0.52
CA VAL A 86 4.70 -1.25 -0.12
C VAL A 86 3.91 -0.81 -1.36
N LEU A 87 2.96 -1.64 -1.73
CA LEU A 87 2.08 -1.44 -2.89
C LEU A 87 0.89 -0.57 -2.48
N ASN A 88 0.97 0.72 -2.79
CA ASN A 88 -0.09 1.69 -2.53
C ASN A 88 -0.32 2.56 -3.77
N THR A 89 -1.35 2.25 -4.53
CA THR A 89 -1.74 3.01 -5.70
C THR A 89 -2.97 3.88 -5.40
N GLY A 90 -3.11 4.99 -6.10
CA GLY A 90 -4.28 5.85 -5.97
C GLY A 90 -5.58 5.09 -6.24
N GLY A 91 -6.67 5.49 -5.58
CA GLY A 91 -7.98 4.92 -5.89
C GLY A 91 -8.53 5.47 -7.20
N PRO A 92 -9.16 4.64 -8.05
CA PRO A 92 -9.83 5.07 -9.26
C PRO A 92 -11.06 5.95 -8.94
N PRO A 93 -11.66 6.62 -9.93
CA PRO A 93 -12.94 7.31 -9.76
C PRO A 93 -14.02 6.40 -9.17
N GLY A 94 -14.91 6.99 -8.38
CA GLY A 94 -16.15 6.31 -7.96
C GLY A 94 -17.13 6.21 -9.13
N GLY A 95 -18.06 5.25 -9.05
CA GLY A 95 -19.11 5.05 -10.04
C GLY A 95 -19.82 3.71 -9.82
N ALA A 96 -21.08 3.63 -10.29
CA ALA A 96 -21.87 2.41 -10.29
C ALA A 96 -21.34 1.39 -11.31
N ALA A 97 -21.80 0.15 -11.20
CA ALA A 97 -21.21 -0.99 -11.93
C ALA A 97 -21.26 -0.85 -13.48
N LEU A 98 -22.26 -0.16 -14.00
CA LEU A 98 -22.46 -0.01 -15.45
C LEU A 98 -22.11 1.40 -15.97
N GLU A 99 -21.58 2.28 -15.12
CA GLU A 99 -21.26 3.67 -15.49
C GLU A 99 -19.81 3.86 -15.95
N ALA A 100 -18.90 2.99 -15.53
CA ALA A 100 -17.50 3.06 -15.93
C ALA A 100 -17.32 2.61 -17.38
N ASP A 101 -16.70 3.44 -18.21
CA ASP A 101 -16.32 3.10 -19.56
C ASP A 101 -15.06 2.19 -19.61
N LEU A 102 -14.73 1.71 -20.80
CA LEU A 102 -13.62 0.77 -21.01
C LEU A 102 -12.26 1.45 -20.74
N GLU A 103 -12.14 2.75 -20.95
CA GLU A 103 -10.91 3.50 -20.69
C GLU A 103 -10.65 3.56 -19.18
N ALA A 104 -11.64 3.93 -18.37
CA ALA A 104 -11.55 3.94 -16.91
C ALA A 104 -11.24 2.54 -16.33
N TRP A 105 -11.82 1.48 -16.91
CA TRP A 105 -11.47 0.09 -16.56
C TRP A 105 -10.00 -0.22 -16.84
N THR A 106 -9.52 0.18 -18.02
CA THR A 106 -8.13 -0.08 -18.45
C THR A 106 -7.12 0.67 -17.58
N GLU A 107 -7.39 1.95 -17.27
CA GLU A 107 -6.54 2.75 -16.39
C GLU A 107 -6.50 2.18 -14.96
N ALA A 108 -7.65 1.83 -14.41
CA ALA A 108 -7.74 1.22 -13.09
C ALA A 108 -6.99 -0.12 -13.05
N TYR A 109 -7.10 -0.96 -14.07
CA TYR A 109 -6.39 -2.22 -14.19
C TYR A 109 -4.86 -2.02 -14.26
N ARG A 110 -4.39 -1.06 -15.07
CA ARG A 110 -2.95 -0.75 -15.17
C ARG A 110 -2.37 -0.37 -13.81
N SER A 111 -3.01 0.57 -13.10
CA SER A 111 -2.47 1.09 -11.85
C SER A 111 -2.69 0.15 -10.66
N LEU A 112 -3.83 -0.53 -10.56
CA LEU A 112 -4.19 -1.34 -9.40
C LEU A 112 -3.73 -2.80 -9.52
N VAL A 113 -3.59 -3.33 -10.74
CA VAL A 113 -3.24 -4.75 -10.97
C VAL A 113 -1.87 -4.89 -11.61
N LEU A 114 -1.64 -4.29 -12.78
CA LEU A 114 -0.37 -4.49 -13.50
C LEU A 114 0.82 -3.89 -12.77
N ALA A 115 0.71 -2.69 -12.18
CA ALA A 115 1.82 -2.10 -11.46
C ALA A 115 2.28 -2.97 -10.26
N PRO A 116 1.41 -3.50 -9.39
CA PRO A 116 1.78 -4.52 -8.39
C PRO A 116 2.45 -5.76 -8.97
N VAL A 117 1.94 -6.31 -10.08
CA VAL A 117 2.52 -7.50 -10.74
C VAL A 117 3.94 -7.20 -11.22
N ILE A 118 4.13 -6.11 -11.98
CA ILE A 118 5.43 -5.69 -12.51
C ILE A 118 6.45 -5.49 -11.38
N LEU A 119 6.06 -4.80 -10.30
CA LEU A 119 6.97 -4.57 -9.18
C LEU A 119 7.34 -5.87 -8.45
N ALA A 120 6.38 -6.79 -8.29
CA ALA A 120 6.67 -8.10 -7.72
C ALA A 120 7.64 -8.88 -8.61
N GLU A 121 7.44 -8.92 -9.94
CA GLU A 121 8.34 -9.57 -10.89
C GLU A 121 9.78 -9.02 -10.82
N ARG A 122 9.93 -7.73 -10.58
CA ARG A 122 11.25 -7.08 -10.51
C ARG A 122 11.93 -7.21 -9.15
N CYS A 123 11.17 -7.22 -8.05
CA CYS A 123 11.74 -7.23 -6.69
C CYS A 123 11.94 -8.65 -6.14
N VAL A 124 11.00 -9.57 -6.41
CA VAL A 124 10.99 -10.91 -5.81
C VAL A 124 12.24 -11.73 -6.09
N PRO A 125 12.81 -11.79 -7.31
CA PRO A 125 14.02 -12.56 -7.54
C PRO A 125 15.16 -12.20 -6.60
N GLY A 126 15.45 -10.91 -6.43
CA GLY A 126 16.48 -10.45 -5.50
C GLY A 126 16.12 -10.67 -4.01
N MET A 127 14.83 -10.61 -3.65
CA MET A 127 14.38 -10.97 -2.30
C MET A 127 14.64 -12.46 -2.01
N ARG A 128 14.32 -13.35 -2.96
CA ARG A 128 14.57 -14.81 -2.87
C ARG A 128 16.06 -15.12 -2.72
N GLU A 129 16.91 -14.50 -3.54
CA GLU A 129 18.37 -14.69 -3.48
C GLU A 129 18.95 -14.32 -2.11
N ARG A 130 18.39 -13.29 -1.46
CA ARG A 130 18.80 -12.86 -0.12
C ARG A 130 18.15 -13.64 1.01
N GLY A 131 17.18 -14.51 0.72
CA GLY A 131 16.40 -15.22 1.72
C GLY A 131 15.55 -14.29 2.60
N TRP A 132 15.22 -13.08 2.11
CA TRP A 132 14.47 -12.08 2.85
C TRP A 132 13.73 -11.11 1.94
N GLY A 133 12.46 -10.88 2.23
CA GLY A 133 11.65 -9.87 1.57
C GLY A 133 10.32 -9.65 2.28
N ARG A 134 9.78 -8.44 2.16
CA ARG A 134 8.46 -8.06 2.71
C ARG A 134 7.65 -7.32 1.66
N ILE A 135 6.50 -7.85 1.30
CA ILE A 135 5.55 -7.21 0.37
C ILE A 135 4.25 -6.96 1.12
N VAL A 136 3.83 -5.71 1.18
CA VAL A 136 2.56 -5.31 1.81
C VAL A 136 1.74 -4.48 0.84
N SER A 137 0.51 -4.89 0.59
CA SER A 137 -0.45 -4.13 -0.22
C SER A 137 -1.41 -3.34 0.66
N ILE A 138 -1.46 -2.03 0.45
CA ILE A 138 -2.51 -1.15 0.98
C ILE A 138 -3.75 -1.31 0.10
N SER A 139 -4.69 -2.12 0.54
CA SER A 139 -5.89 -2.46 -0.21
C SER A 139 -7.14 -1.77 0.38
N SER A 140 -8.24 -2.47 0.44
CA SER A 140 -9.54 -1.99 0.94
C SER A 140 -10.32 -3.15 1.52
N THR A 141 -11.22 -2.88 2.47
CA THR A 141 -12.23 -3.83 2.91
C THR A 141 -13.10 -4.34 1.75
N SER A 142 -13.12 -3.62 0.63
CA SER A 142 -13.86 -4.02 -0.58
C SER A 142 -13.42 -5.33 -1.21
N ILE A 143 -12.24 -5.86 -0.84
CA ILE A 143 -11.82 -7.22 -1.25
C ILE A 143 -12.63 -8.32 -0.57
N ARG A 144 -13.35 -7.99 0.50
CA ARG A 144 -14.24 -8.88 1.26
C ARG A 144 -15.70 -8.54 1.02
N GLU A 145 -16.06 -7.28 1.18
CA GLU A 145 -17.43 -6.76 1.05
C GLU A 145 -17.44 -5.59 0.05
N PRO A 146 -18.03 -5.74 -1.15
CA PRO A 146 -18.06 -4.69 -2.15
C PRO A 146 -18.65 -3.38 -1.59
N ILE A 147 -17.96 -2.27 -1.81
CA ILE A 147 -18.41 -0.95 -1.37
C ILE A 147 -19.25 -0.33 -2.50
N PRO A 148 -20.48 0.15 -2.23
CA PRO A 148 -21.30 0.82 -3.24
C PRO A 148 -20.57 1.96 -3.93
N ASN A 149 -20.80 2.14 -5.23
CA ASN A 149 -20.21 3.19 -6.05
C ASN A 149 -18.66 3.19 -6.13
N LEU A 150 -18.01 2.06 -5.84
CA LEU A 150 -16.57 1.89 -6.00
C LEU A 150 -16.20 0.69 -6.89
N THR A 151 -16.95 0.47 -7.97
CA THR A 151 -16.87 -0.74 -8.81
C THR A 151 -15.46 -1.02 -9.31
N LEU A 152 -14.79 -0.03 -9.89
CA LEU A 152 -13.41 -0.17 -10.39
C LEU A 152 -12.44 -0.59 -9.27
N SER A 153 -12.58 0.03 -8.10
CA SER A 153 -11.75 -0.31 -6.93
C SER A 153 -12.05 -1.71 -6.42
N ASN A 154 -13.32 -2.08 -6.27
CA ASN A 154 -13.74 -3.38 -5.77
C ASN A 154 -13.14 -4.52 -6.62
N ALA A 155 -13.34 -4.44 -7.95
CA ALA A 155 -12.89 -5.49 -8.87
C ALA A 155 -11.36 -5.60 -8.96
N ASN A 156 -10.67 -4.46 -9.17
CA ASN A 156 -9.23 -4.49 -9.38
C ASN A 156 -8.46 -4.83 -8.08
N ARG A 157 -8.92 -4.38 -6.92
CA ARG A 157 -8.28 -4.74 -5.64
C ARG A 157 -8.50 -6.21 -5.29
N ALA A 158 -9.65 -6.79 -5.63
CA ALA A 158 -9.87 -8.23 -5.48
C ALA A 158 -8.93 -9.04 -6.39
N ALA A 159 -8.72 -8.60 -7.63
CA ALA A 159 -7.77 -9.23 -8.55
C ALA A 159 -6.33 -9.19 -7.99
N THR A 160 -5.89 -8.04 -7.49
CA THR A 160 -4.56 -7.90 -6.88
C THR A 160 -4.42 -8.74 -5.62
N ALA A 161 -5.43 -8.79 -4.76
CA ALA A 161 -5.41 -9.63 -3.56
C ALA A 161 -5.28 -11.13 -3.93
N GLY A 162 -5.96 -11.59 -4.98
CA GLY A 162 -5.83 -12.96 -5.49
C GLY A 162 -4.42 -13.27 -6.01
N PHE A 163 -3.82 -12.35 -6.78
CA PHE A 163 -2.43 -12.45 -7.23
C PHE A 163 -1.46 -12.55 -6.05
N LEU A 164 -1.56 -11.64 -5.09
CA LEU A 164 -0.66 -11.60 -3.93
C LEU A 164 -0.80 -12.83 -3.02
N ALA A 165 -2.01 -13.35 -2.86
CA ALA A 165 -2.24 -14.59 -2.11
C ALA A 165 -1.61 -15.82 -2.81
N THR A 166 -1.57 -15.84 -4.15
CA THR A 166 -0.87 -16.87 -4.93
C THR A 166 0.64 -16.73 -4.75
N LEU A 167 1.17 -15.52 -4.97
CA LEU A 167 2.59 -15.22 -4.82
C LEU A 167 3.12 -15.59 -3.43
N ALA A 168 2.35 -15.29 -2.37
CA ALA A 168 2.73 -15.61 -1.00
C ALA A 168 3.09 -17.10 -0.81
N ARG A 169 2.33 -18.00 -1.44
CA ARG A 169 2.56 -19.45 -1.36
C ARG A 169 3.81 -19.88 -2.10
N GLU A 170 4.14 -19.19 -3.19
CA GLU A 170 5.28 -19.53 -4.05
C GLU A 170 6.61 -19.09 -3.46
N VAL A 171 6.62 -18.02 -2.63
CA VAL A 171 7.85 -17.40 -2.12
C VAL A 171 8.08 -17.57 -0.62
N ALA A 172 7.14 -18.16 0.11
CA ALA A 172 7.23 -18.31 1.56
C ALA A 172 8.46 -19.11 2.02
N ALA A 173 8.82 -20.16 1.29
CA ALA A 173 10.00 -20.98 1.58
C ALA A 173 11.33 -20.23 1.38
N ASP A 174 11.30 -19.14 0.63
CA ASP A 174 12.47 -18.29 0.35
C ASP A 174 12.60 -17.13 1.36
N GLY A 175 11.87 -17.15 2.46
CA GLY A 175 11.90 -16.10 3.50
C GLY A 175 11.19 -14.80 3.11
N VAL A 176 10.36 -14.80 2.05
CA VAL A 176 9.60 -13.66 1.59
C VAL A 176 8.15 -13.75 2.08
N THR A 177 7.67 -12.70 2.75
CA THR A 177 6.26 -12.62 3.16
C THR A 177 5.48 -11.64 2.29
N VAL A 178 4.23 -11.98 2.00
CA VAL A 178 3.34 -11.16 1.16
C VAL A 178 1.99 -11.06 1.86
N ASN A 179 1.60 -9.84 2.27
CA ASN A 179 0.36 -9.60 2.99
C ASN A 179 -0.42 -8.42 2.40
N THR A 180 -1.71 -8.41 2.61
CA THR A 180 -2.63 -7.36 2.19
C THR A 180 -3.29 -6.74 3.41
N ILE A 181 -3.35 -5.41 3.50
CA ILE A 181 -4.14 -4.73 4.52
C ILE A 181 -5.49 -4.34 3.92
N ALA A 182 -6.55 -4.93 4.45
CA ALA A 182 -7.93 -4.57 4.09
C ALA A 182 -8.33 -3.30 4.85
N THR A 183 -8.10 -2.16 4.22
CA THR A 183 -8.23 -0.84 4.79
C THR A 183 -9.68 -0.42 4.96
N GLY A 184 -10.06 -0.03 6.17
CA GLY A 184 -11.33 0.61 6.48
C GLY A 184 -11.33 2.11 6.24
N ARG A 185 -11.95 2.88 7.16
CA ARG A 185 -12.07 4.34 7.07
C ARG A 185 -10.97 5.02 7.90
N PHE A 186 -10.04 5.69 7.21
CA PHE A 186 -8.94 6.44 7.82
C PHE A 186 -9.04 7.93 7.49
N ALA A 187 -8.62 8.78 8.41
CA ALA A 187 -8.59 10.24 8.26
C ALA A 187 -7.56 10.66 7.22
N THR A 188 -7.96 10.67 5.95
CA THR A 188 -7.12 11.02 4.80
C THR A 188 -7.86 11.95 3.86
N GLU A 189 -7.12 12.74 3.05
CA GLU A 189 -7.70 13.58 2.00
C GLU A 189 -8.57 12.78 1.01
N ARG A 190 -8.18 11.55 0.71
CA ARG A 190 -8.98 10.66 -0.14
C ARG A 190 -10.35 10.39 0.47
N LEU A 191 -10.43 10.12 1.77
CA LEU A 191 -11.71 9.89 2.44
C LEU A 191 -12.53 11.17 2.49
N ALA A 192 -11.91 12.31 2.82
CA ALA A 192 -12.57 13.61 2.78
C ALA A 192 -13.17 13.91 1.40
N SER A 193 -12.43 13.63 0.31
CA SER A 193 -12.93 13.84 -1.06
C SER A 193 -14.13 12.96 -1.43
N LEU A 194 -14.26 11.77 -0.85
CA LEU A 194 -15.38 10.86 -1.07
C LEU A 194 -16.64 11.26 -0.31
N HIS A 195 -16.48 11.93 0.84
CA HIS A 195 -17.57 12.34 1.73
C HIS A 195 -17.87 13.85 1.70
N GLY A 196 -17.11 14.61 0.90
CA GLY A 196 -17.23 16.07 0.81
C GLY A 196 -16.37 16.84 1.82
N SER A 197 -16.17 16.32 3.03
CA SER A 197 -15.24 16.85 4.04
C SER A 197 -14.79 15.77 5.02
N ILE A 198 -13.79 16.05 5.85
CA ILE A 198 -13.34 15.14 6.89
C ILE A 198 -14.36 15.03 8.04
N GLU A 199 -15.03 16.12 8.36
CA GLU A 199 -16.07 16.16 9.40
C GLU A 199 -17.27 15.29 9.01
N ALA A 200 -17.69 15.33 7.73
CA ALA A 200 -18.74 14.46 7.21
C ALA A 200 -18.33 12.98 7.26
N ALA A 201 -17.07 12.69 6.95
CA ALA A 201 -16.52 11.33 7.05
C ALA A 201 -16.47 10.85 8.51
N GLU A 202 -16.12 11.72 9.46
CA GLU A 202 -16.14 11.39 10.91
C GLU A 202 -17.54 11.11 11.43
N GLU A 203 -18.52 11.93 11.04
CA GLU A 203 -19.91 11.72 11.43
C GLU A 203 -20.44 10.39 10.91
N GLN A 204 -20.16 10.09 9.64
CA GLN A 204 -20.49 8.80 9.04
C GLN A 204 -19.79 7.64 9.77
N ALA A 205 -18.51 7.81 10.16
CA ALA A 205 -17.78 6.78 10.88
C ALA A 205 -18.35 6.51 12.28
N ARG A 206 -18.84 7.53 12.97
CA ARG A 206 -19.54 7.34 14.27
C ARG A 206 -20.78 6.47 14.14
N ALA A 207 -21.47 6.54 13.01
CA ALA A 207 -22.69 5.75 12.78
C ALA A 207 -22.38 4.32 12.31
N ASP A 208 -21.38 4.14 11.43
CA ASP A 208 -21.17 2.91 10.68
C ASP A 208 -20.06 2.02 11.25
N VAL A 209 -19.01 2.63 11.83
CA VAL A 209 -17.84 1.88 12.33
C VAL A 209 -18.05 1.52 13.80
N PRO A 210 -17.94 0.25 14.20
CA PRO A 210 -18.09 -0.15 15.60
C PRO A 210 -17.15 0.59 16.56
N ALA A 211 -15.92 0.93 16.13
CA ALA A 211 -15.00 1.76 16.90
C ALA A 211 -15.44 3.23 17.03
N ALA A 212 -16.54 3.65 16.38
CA ALA A 212 -17.16 4.97 16.39
C ALA A 212 -16.22 6.14 16.03
N ARG A 213 -15.19 5.88 15.22
CA ARG A 213 -14.21 6.88 14.77
C ARG A 213 -13.54 6.47 13.45
N LEU A 214 -12.87 7.42 12.83
CA LEU A 214 -11.89 7.12 11.80
C LEU A 214 -10.59 6.54 12.43
N GLY A 215 -9.90 5.68 11.70
CA GLY A 215 -8.53 5.32 12.00
C GLY A 215 -7.60 6.50 11.72
N ARG A 216 -6.53 6.64 12.51
CA ARG A 216 -5.49 7.62 12.25
C ARG A 216 -4.45 7.02 11.30
N PRO A 217 -3.88 7.81 10.35
CA PRO A 217 -2.83 7.32 9.45
C PRO A 217 -1.63 6.71 10.17
N GLU A 218 -1.27 7.22 11.35
CA GLU A 218 -0.17 6.70 12.17
C GLU A 218 -0.45 5.26 12.64
N GLU A 219 -1.68 4.94 13.04
CA GLU A 219 -2.08 3.57 13.42
C GLU A 219 -1.90 2.59 12.24
N TYR A 220 -2.08 3.10 11.01
CA TYR A 220 -1.85 2.33 9.80
C TYR A 220 -0.36 2.09 9.54
N GLY A 221 0.44 3.15 9.65
CA GLY A 221 1.89 3.08 9.49
C GLY A 221 2.53 2.11 10.47
N ASP A 222 2.15 2.18 11.73
CA ASP A 222 2.67 1.30 12.79
C ASP A 222 2.35 -0.19 12.54
N LEU A 223 1.11 -0.50 12.08
CA LEU A 223 0.78 -1.87 11.69
C LEU A 223 1.62 -2.35 10.51
N VAL A 224 1.78 -1.52 9.47
CA VAL A 224 2.56 -1.93 8.28
C VAL A 224 4.03 -2.12 8.65
N ALA A 225 4.63 -1.27 9.49
CA ALA A 225 5.99 -1.45 9.99
C ALA A 225 6.13 -2.77 10.74
N PHE A 226 5.16 -3.12 11.61
CA PHE A 226 5.14 -4.43 12.28
C PHE A 226 5.03 -5.60 11.29
N VAL A 227 4.14 -5.53 10.31
CA VAL A 227 3.96 -6.59 9.28
C VAL A 227 5.23 -6.78 8.44
N CYS A 228 6.01 -5.72 8.23
CA CYS A 228 7.30 -5.78 7.54
C CYS A 228 8.46 -6.29 8.43
N SER A 229 8.24 -6.49 9.73
CA SER A 229 9.28 -6.80 10.70
C SER A 229 9.71 -8.28 10.67
N GLU A 230 10.83 -8.56 11.35
CA GLU A 230 11.25 -9.94 11.70
C GLU A 230 10.25 -10.60 12.66
N ARG A 231 9.52 -9.83 13.45
CA ARG A 231 8.52 -10.32 14.40
C ARG A 231 7.28 -10.90 13.73
N ALA A 232 7.03 -10.48 12.48
CA ALA A 232 5.92 -10.96 11.66
C ALA A 232 6.36 -11.99 10.59
N ALA A 233 7.56 -12.58 10.70
CA ALA A 233 8.12 -13.47 9.67
C ALA A 233 7.28 -14.72 9.37
N TYR A 234 6.39 -15.14 10.28
CA TYR A 234 5.46 -16.25 10.06
C TYR A 234 4.08 -15.82 9.54
N LEU A 235 3.88 -14.52 9.34
CA LEU A 235 2.64 -13.94 8.80
C LEU A 235 2.79 -13.72 7.31
N THR A 236 2.14 -14.57 6.49
CA THR A 236 2.15 -14.44 5.03
C THR A 236 0.85 -14.96 4.41
N GLY A 237 0.49 -14.47 3.22
CA GLY A 237 -0.67 -14.89 2.46
C GLY A 237 -2.02 -14.45 3.02
N THR A 238 -2.03 -13.47 3.92
CA THR A 238 -3.27 -13.02 4.60
C THR A 238 -3.73 -11.63 4.16
N ALA A 239 -5.05 -11.42 4.24
CA ALA A 239 -5.68 -10.11 4.18
C ALA A 239 -6.10 -9.69 5.60
N ILE A 240 -5.34 -8.76 6.18
CA ILE A 240 -5.53 -8.27 7.55
C ILE A 240 -6.54 -7.12 7.54
N PRO A 241 -7.71 -7.23 8.17
CA PRO A 241 -8.62 -6.10 8.31
C PRO A 241 -8.05 -5.09 9.32
N LEU A 242 -8.00 -3.82 8.89
CA LEU A 242 -7.71 -2.69 9.76
C LEU A 242 -8.80 -1.65 9.54
N ASP A 243 -9.93 -1.82 10.22
CA ASP A 243 -11.18 -1.16 9.85
C ASP A 243 -12.09 -0.77 11.02
N GLY A 244 -11.62 -0.90 12.26
CA GLY A 244 -12.41 -0.58 13.45
C GLY A 244 -13.63 -1.49 13.65
N GLY A 245 -13.65 -2.68 13.03
CA GLY A 245 -14.75 -3.64 13.07
C GLY A 245 -15.83 -3.39 12.01
N LEU A 246 -15.54 -2.60 10.97
CA LEU A 246 -16.50 -2.21 9.94
C LEU A 246 -17.01 -3.41 9.12
N THR A 247 -16.11 -4.31 8.70
CA THR A 247 -16.49 -5.51 7.94
C THR A 247 -17.14 -6.56 8.84
N ARG A 248 -18.15 -7.23 8.31
CA ARG A 248 -18.91 -8.28 9.02
C ARG A 248 -18.44 -9.69 8.63
N SER A 249 -17.75 -9.80 7.49
CA SER A 249 -17.15 -11.05 7.03
C SER A 249 -15.81 -11.30 7.74
N SER A 250 -15.68 -12.43 8.37
CA SER A 250 -14.42 -12.92 8.97
C SER A 250 -13.42 -13.43 7.92
#